data_c87d8b4224d71f901ff3f8af7bba461e
#
_entry.id   c87d8b4224d71f901ff3f8af7bba461e
#
_cell.length_a   1.000
_cell.length_b   1.000
_cell.length_c   1.000
_cell.angle_alpha   90.00
_cell.angle_beta   90.00
_cell.angle_gamma   90.00
#
_symmetry.space_group_name_H-M   'P 1'
#
loop_
_entity.id
_entity.type
_entity.pdbx_description
1 polymer ?
#
loop_
_entity_poly.entity_id
_entity_poly.type
_entity_poly.pdbx_seq_one_letter_code
_entity_poly.pdbx_strand_id
1 'polypeptide(L)'
;MNIAKIVREAREQTRLTALDFATGIFDDFIELHGDRSFRDDGAIIGGIGWLGDQAVTVVGIQKGKSLQDNLNRNFGQPHPEGYRKALRLMKQAEKFGRPIVTFINTAGAYPGVGAEERGQGEAIARNLFEMSDLKVPIIAIIIGEGGSGGALALAVADRVWMLESSIYAVLSPEGFASILWKDGTRAMEAAELMKIT
;
A
#
# COMPACT_ATOMS: atom_id res chain seq x y z
N MET A 1 4.86 20.16 -13.77
CA MET A 1 4.58 20.23 -12.31
C MET A 1 5.91 20.12 -11.55
N ASN A 2 6.11 20.78 -10.41
CA ASN A 2 7.39 20.74 -9.69
C ASN A 2 7.49 19.42 -8.92
N ILE A 3 8.46 18.57 -9.27
CA ILE A 3 8.65 17.23 -8.66
C ILE A 3 8.87 17.30 -7.14
N ALA A 4 9.62 18.31 -6.67
CA ALA A 4 9.87 18.48 -5.24
C ALA A 4 8.58 18.75 -4.45
N LYS A 5 7.63 19.48 -5.08
CA LYS A 5 6.30 19.70 -4.50
C LYS A 5 5.52 18.38 -4.42
N ILE A 6 5.51 17.60 -5.51
CA ILE A 6 4.80 16.31 -5.55
C ILE A 6 5.35 15.34 -4.51
N VAL A 7 6.69 15.18 -4.42
CA VAL A 7 7.33 14.29 -3.44
C VAL A 7 6.96 14.68 -2.01
N ARG A 8 6.93 15.98 -1.70
CA ARG A 8 6.53 16.48 -0.40
C ARG A 8 5.05 16.20 -0.13
N GLU A 9 4.16 16.56 -1.06
CA GLU A 9 2.72 16.34 -0.93
C GLU A 9 2.36 14.86 -0.81
N ALA A 10 3.04 13.96 -1.54
CA ALA A 10 2.83 12.51 -1.43
C ALA A 10 3.07 11.98 0.00
N ARG A 11 3.93 12.66 0.77
CA ARG A 11 4.35 12.28 2.13
C ARG A 11 3.62 13.04 3.24
N GLU A 12 2.78 14.00 2.89
CA GLU A 12 2.07 14.82 3.89
C GLU A 12 1.16 13.98 4.78
N GLN A 13 1.21 14.25 6.09
CA GLN A 13 0.40 13.54 7.08
C GLN A 13 -1.08 13.90 7.00
N THR A 14 -1.41 15.04 6.41
CA THR A 14 -2.78 15.52 6.23
C THR A 14 -3.53 14.89 5.07
N ARG A 15 -2.87 14.04 4.28
CA ARG A 15 -3.51 13.33 3.17
C ARG A 15 -4.60 12.39 3.67
N LEU A 16 -5.61 12.20 2.82
CA LEU A 16 -6.62 11.17 3.04
C LEU A 16 -5.94 9.79 3.08
N THR A 17 -6.34 9.00 4.06
CA THR A 17 -5.83 7.65 4.30
C THR A 17 -6.64 6.60 3.55
N ALA A 18 -6.14 5.36 3.50
CA ALA A 18 -6.90 4.25 2.91
C ALA A 18 -8.28 4.06 3.56
N LEU A 19 -8.38 4.26 4.88
CA LEU A 19 -9.64 4.18 5.60
C LEU A 19 -10.61 5.31 5.21
N ASP A 20 -10.09 6.53 5.00
CA ASP A 20 -10.93 7.64 4.52
C ASP A 20 -11.53 7.35 3.14
N PHE A 21 -10.73 6.80 2.23
CA PHE A 21 -11.23 6.37 0.92
C PHE A 21 -12.20 5.20 1.05
N ALA A 22 -11.91 4.20 1.88
CA ALA A 22 -12.78 3.05 2.07
C ALA A 22 -14.16 3.47 2.61
N THR A 23 -14.20 4.34 3.62
CA THR A 23 -15.46 4.80 4.22
C THR A 23 -16.15 5.92 3.45
N GLY A 24 -15.42 6.64 2.59
CA GLY A 24 -15.99 7.75 1.80
C GLY A 24 -16.51 7.33 0.42
N ILE A 25 -16.05 6.20 -0.10
CA ILE A 25 -16.43 5.70 -1.43
C ILE A 25 -17.40 4.53 -1.34
N PHE A 26 -17.24 3.66 -0.33
CA PHE A 26 -18.02 2.43 -0.20
C PHE A 26 -19.01 2.54 0.96
N ASP A 27 -20.26 2.23 0.67
CA ASP A 27 -21.30 2.16 1.69
C ASP A 27 -21.13 0.90 2.56
N ASP A 28 -21.54 0.99 3.84
CA ASP A 28 -21.54 -0.12 4.80
C ASP A 28 -20.20 -0.87 4.88
N PHE A 29 -19.06 -0.15 4.85
CA PHE A 29 -17.74 -0.78 4.92
C PHE A 29 -17.55 -1.52 6.25
N ILE A 30 -17.36 -2.83 6.15
CA ILE A 30 -17.10 -3.74 7.29
C ILE A 30 -15.64 -4.18 7.25
N GLU A 31 -14.84 -3.72 8.22
CA GLU A 31 -13.44 -4.11 8.34
C GLU A 31 -13.28 -5.51 8.89
N LEU A 32 -12.35 -6.28 8.29
CA LEU A 32 -12.00 -7.65 8.66
C LEU A 32 -10.54 -7.73 9.10
N HIS A 33 -10.28 -8.39 10.22
CA HIS A 33 -9.00 -8.40 10.91
C HIS A 33 -8.29 -9.73 10.87
N GLY A 34 -6.94 -9.69 11.07
CA GLY A 34 -6.07 -10.85 11.30
C GLY A 34 -5.72 -11.65 10.05
N ASP A 35 -4.53 -12.24 10.08
CA ASP A 35 -4.00 -13.08 8.98
C ASP A 35 -4.39 -14.55 9.06
N ARG A 36 -5.04 -14.98 10.15
CA ARG A 36 -5.38 -16.41 10.47
C ARG A 36 -4.16 -17.30 10.71
N SER A 37 -2.98 -16.71 10.93
CA SER A 37 -1.74 -17.45 11.16
C SER A 37 -1.02 -16.99 12.42
N PHE A 38 -0.81 -15.67 12.58
CA PHE A 38 -0.06 -15.11 13.68
C PHE A 38 -0.82 -14.02 14.44
N ARG A 39 -1.16 -12.90 13.77
CA ARG A 39 -1.89 -11.78 14.41
C ARG A 39 -2.52 -10.83 13.37
N ASP A 40 -3.09 -9.75 13.85
CA ASP A 40 -3.47 -8.63 13.00
C ASP A 40 -2.30 -7.65 12.80
N ASP A 41 -2.36 -6.84 11.73
CA ASP A 41 -1.46 -5.73 11.48
C ASP A 41 -2.27 -4.47 11.14
N GLY A 42 -2.15 -3.45 12.00
CA GLY A 42 -2.84 -2.17 11.83
C GLY A 42 -2.35 -1.35 10.62
N ALA A 43 -1.20 -1.69 10.04
CA ALA A 43 -0.72 -1.04 8.81
C ALA A 43 -1.50 -1.49 7.55
N ILE A 44 -2.29 -2.55 7.63
CA ILE A 44 -3.22 -2.96 6.58
C ILE A 44 -4.65 -2.88 7.12
N ILE A 45 -5.50 -2.13 6.44
CA ILE A 45 -6.95 -2.24 6.57
C ILE A 45 -7.49 -3.11 5.44
N GLY A 46 -8.59 -3.77 5.66
CA GLY A 46 -9.27 -4.48 4.59
C GLY A 46 -10.62 -4.99 5.02
N GLY A 47 -11.54 -5.04 4.07
CA GLY A 47 -12.92 -5.39 4.35
C GLY A 47 -13.78 -5.48 3.12
N ILE A 48 -15.07 -5.40 3.32
CA ILE A 48 -16.09 -5.45 2.29
C ILE A 48 -16.97 -4.22 2.43
N GLY A 49 -17.28 -3.57 1.31
CA GLY A 49 -18.23 -2.48 1.23
C GLY A 49 -19.03 -2.54 -0.07
N TRP A 50 -19.97 -1.64 -0.23
CA TRP A 50 -20.80 -1.56 -1.42
C TRP A 50 -20.41 -0.37 -2.28
N LEU A 51 -20.30 -0.56 -3.58
CA LEU A 51 -20.19 0.49 -4.59
C LEU A 51 -21.46 0.43 -5.45
N GLY A 52 -22.45 1.24 -5.13
CA GLY A 52 -23.80 1.05 -5.65
C GLY A 52 -24.35 -0.34 -5.28
N ASP A 53 -24.76 -1.12 -6.26
CA ASP A 53 -25.28 -2.48 -6.04
C ASP A 53 -24.20 -3.57 -6.04
N GLN A 54 -22.92 -3.19 -6.17
CA GLN A 54 -21.81 -4.14 -6.26
C GLN A 54 -21.06 -4.26 -4.93
N ALA A 55 -21.03 -5.46 -4.36
CA ALA A 55 -20.12 -5.74 -3.23
C ALA A 55 -18.67 -5.77 -3.71
N VAL A 56 -17.78 -5.04 -3.03
CA VAL A 56 -16.37 -4.88 -3.37
C VAL A 56 -15.51 -5.24 -2.17
N THR A 57 -14.42 -5.94 -2.41
CA THR A 57 -13.38 -6.13 -1.39
C THR A 57 -12.38 -4.97 -1.48
N VAL A 58 -12.19 -4.27 -0.38
CA VAL A 58 -11.26 -3.13 -0.26
C VAL A 58 -10.09 -3.54 0.61
N VAL A 59 -8.88 -3.28 0.17
CA VAL A 59 -7.64 -3.49 0.95
C VAL A 59 -6.80 -2.23 0.87
N GLY A 60 -6.18 -1.80 1.96
CA GLY A 60 -5.38 -0.58 1.92
C GLY A 60 -4.21 -0.57 2.88
N ILE A 61 -3.13 0.10 2.49
CA ILE A 61 -2.04 0.40 3.40
C ILE A 61 -2.40 1.67 4.14
N GLN A 62 -2.49 1.55 5.47
CA GLN A 62 -3.01 2.59 6.35
C GLN A 62 -1.89 3.30 7.11
N LYS A 63 -1.76 4.60 6.89
CA LYS A 63 -0.98 5.51 7.75
C LYS A 63 -1.88 6.13 8.82
N GLY A 64 -1.30 6.48 9.96
CA GLY A 64 -2.01 7.16 11.03
C GLY A 64 -2.17 8.66 10.80
N LYS A 65 -3.15 9.27 11.49
CA LYS A 65 -3.40 10.72 11.48
C LYS A 65 -2.75 11.47 12.65
N SER A 66 -2.23 10.75 13.62
CA SER A 66 -1.48 11.28 14.76
C SER A 66 -0.23 10.45 14.99
N LEU A 67 0.68 10.93 15.85
CA LEU A 67 1.88 10.15 16.19
C LEU A 67 1.51 8.79 16.80
N GLN A 68 0.57 8.77 17.75
CA GLN A 68 0.14 7.52 18.39
C GLN A 68 -0.52 6.56 17.39
N ASP A 69 -1.35 7.07 16.49
CA ASP A 69 -1.97 6.26 15.45
C ASP A 69 -0.92 5.73 14.45
N ASN A 70 0.07 6.55 14.09
CA ASN A 70 1.18 6.11 13.25
C ASN A 70 2.01 5.00 13.91
N LEU A 71 2.26 5.07 15.21
CA LEU A 71 2.93 3.99 15.95
C LEU A 71 2.12 2.69 15.90
N ASN A 72 0.80 2.77 16.09
CA ASN A 72 -0.09 1.60 16.02
C ASN A 72 -0.19 1.00 14.61
N ARG A 73 0.09 1.81 13.57
CA ARG A 73 0.05 1.41 12.15
C ARG A 73 1.44 1.27 11.52
N ASN A 74 2.48 1.18 12.34
CA ASN A 74 3.88 1.07 11.89
C ASN A 74 4.25 2.11 10.81
N PHE A 75 3.71 3.34 10.90
CA PHE A 75 3.87 4.40 9.89
C PHE A 75 3.47 3.98 8.47
N GLY A 76 2.50 3.08 8.34
CA GLY A 76 2.09 2.51 7.05
C GLY A 76 3.12 1.55 6.45
N GLN A 77 3.93 0.93 7.29
CA GLN A 77 4.89 -0.11 6.89
C GLN A 77 4.39 -1.48 7.36
N PRO A 78 3.78 -2.28 6.47
CA PRO A 78 3.20 -3.56 6.88
C PRO A 78 4.26 -4.59 7.27
N HIS A 79 3.93 -5.39 8.29
CA HIS A 79 4.60 -6.63 8.63
C HIS A 79 4.09 -7.79 7.73
N PRO A 80 4.73 -8.99 7.77
CA PRO A 80 4.28 -10.14 6.99
C PRO A 80 2.81 -10.50 7.18
N GLU A 81 2.32 -10.40 8.43
CA GLU A 81 0.92 -10.65 8.77
C GLU A 81 -0.06 -9.68 8.10
N GLY A 82 0.36 -8.43 7.83
CA GLY A 82 -0.44 -7.48 7.05
C GLY A 82 -0.60 -7.93 5.60
N TYR A 83 0.48 -8.34 4.95
CA TYR A 83 0.43 -8.87 3.58
C TYR A 83 -0.36 -10.17 3.50
N ARG A 84 -0.22 -11.07 4.49
CA ARG A 84 -1.03 -12.30 4.56
C ARG A 84 -2.52 -12.01 4.78
N LYS A 85 -2.86 -11.02 5.63
CA LYS A 85 -4.23 -10.54 5.78
C LYS A 85 -4.79 -10.03 4.45
N ALA A 86 -4.03 -9.18 3.75
CA ALA A 86 -4.42 -8.67 2.43
C ALA A 86 -4.71 -9.82 1.45
N LEU A 87 -3.78 -10.77 1.32
CA LEU A 87 -3.97 -11.92 0.42
C LEU A 87 -5.20 -12.76 0.80
N ARG A 88 -5.39 -13.02 2.09
CA ARG A 88 -6.56 -13.76 2.58
C ARG A 88 -7.87 -13.10 2.13
N LEU A 89 -7.96 -11.76 2.22
CA LEU A 89 -9.14 -11.01 1.79
C LEU A 89 -9.33 -11.04 0.27
N MET A 90 -8.24 -10.94 -0.48
CA MET A 90 -8.25 -11.03 -1.95
C MET A 90 -8.66 -12.42 -2.44
N LYS A 91 -8.18 -13.49 -1.81
CA LYS A 91 -8.63 -14.87 -2.09
C LYS A 91 -10.11 -15.08 -1.73
N GLN A 92 -10.59 -14.44 -0.64
CA GLN A 92 -12.01 -14.44 -0.32
C GLN A 92 -12.82 -13.67 -1.36
N ALA A 93 -12.29 -12.56 -1.87
CA ALA A 93 -12.94 -11.81 -2.95
C ALA A 93 -13.13 -12.69 -4.19
N GLU A 94 -12.09 -13.38 -4.63
CA GLU A 94 -12.15 -14.32 -5.75
C GLU A 94 -13.23 -15.40 -5.53
N LYS A 95 -13.21 -16.04 -4.35
CA LYS A 95 -14.17 -17.10 -4.00
C LYS A 95 -15.64 -16.65 -4.14
N PHE A 96 -15.92 -15.38 -3.84
CA PHE A 96 -17.26 -14.83 -3.88
C PHE A 96 -17.54 -13.91 -5.10
N GLY A 97 -16.61 -13.86 -6.06
CA GLY A 97 -16.76 -13.09 -7.30
C GLY A 97 -16.79 -11.57 -7.09
N ARG A 98 -16.18 -11.05 -6.00
CA ARG A 98 -16.12 -9.62 -5.73
C ARG A 98 -14.90 -8.96 -6.39
N PRO A 99 -15.08 -7.84 -7.10
CA PRO A 99 -13.94 -7.00 -7.50
C PRO A 99 -13.12 -6.55 -6.29
N ILE A 100 -11.85 -6.24 -6.55
CA ILE A 100 -10.90 -5.79 -5.53
C ILE A 100 -10.46 -4.38 -5.84
N VAL A 101 -10.45 -3.51 -4.83
CA VAL A 101 -9.82 -2.18 -4.89
C VAL A 101 -8.73 -2.13 -3.84
N THR A 102 -7.51 -1.74 -4.24
CA THR A 102 -6.41 -1.54 -3.29
C THR A 102 -6.01 -0.06 -3.21
N PHE A 103 -5.79 0.44 -2.00
CA PHE A 103 -5.28 1.79 -1.73
C PHE A 103 -3.87 1.71 -1.17
N ILE A 104 -2.91 2.37 -1.82
CA ILE A 104 -1.48 2.22 -1.53
C ILE A 104 -0.89 3.55 -1.05
N ASN A 105 -0.38 3.56 0.19
CA ASN A 105 0.38 4.67 0.75
C ASN A 105 1.40 4.15 1.76
N THR A 106 2.61 3.87 1.30
CA THR A 106 3.70 3.32 2.11
C THR A 106 5.07 3.78 1.62
N ALA A 107 5.99 4.00 2.54
CA ALA A 107 7.41 4.15 2.22
C ALA A 107 8.08 2.80 1.88
N GLY A 108 7.44 1.68 2.25
CA GLY A 108 7.93 0.31 2.04
C GLY A 108 7.40 -0.65 3.11
N ALA A 109 7.79 -1.91 3.01
CA ALA A 109 7.51 -2.91 4.03
C ALA A 109 8.31 -2.64 5.31
N TYR A 110 7.84 -3.13 6.47
CA TYR A 110 8.55 -2.96 7.73
C TYR A 110 9.92 -3.68 7.71
N PRO A 111 11.04 -2.97 7.96
CA PRO A 111 12.40 -3.50 7.76
C PRO A 111 13.00 -4.16 9.01
N GLY A 112 12.20 -4.49 10.02
CA GLY A 112 12.68 -5.01 11.29
C GLY A 112 13.01 -6.51 11.25
N VAL A 113 13.99 -6.95 12.06
CA VAL A 113 14.42 -8.35 12.18
C VAL A 113 13.24 -9.29 12.41
N GLY A 114 12.33 -8.96 13.33
CA GLY A 114 11.16 -9.79 13.59
C GLY A 114 10.19 -9.92 12.40
N ALA A 115 10.19 -8.99 11.44
CA ALA A 115 9.43 -9.14 10.20
C ALA A 115 10.15 -10.13 9.25
N GLU A 116 11.47 -10.03 9.14
CA GLU A 116 12.26 -10.97 8.32
C GLU A 116 12.16 -12.40 8.86
N GLU A 117 12.24 -12.59 10.17
CA GLU A 117 12.06 -13.90 10.83
C GLU A 117 10.69 -14.51 10.57
N ARG A 118 9.65 -13.70 10.37
CA ARG A 118 8.28 -14.15 10.05
C ARG A 118 7.97 -14.17 8.56
N GLY A 119 9.00 -14.04 7.71
CA GLY A 119 8.90 -14.21 6.26
C GLY A 119 8.38 -12.97 5.51
N GLN A 120 8.97 -11.77 5.76
CA GLN A 120 8.57 -10.55 5.06
C GLN A 120 8.69 -10.67 3.54
N GLY A 121 9.84 -11.13 3.05
CA GLY A 121 10.06 -11.32 1.61
C GLY A 121 9.12 -12.37 1.01
N GLU A 122 8.87 -13.47 1.71
CA GLU A 122 7.93 -14.51 1.27
C GLU A 122 6.50 -13.97 1.19
N ALA A 123 6.04 -13.23 2.19
CA ALA A 123 4.68 -12.68 2.20
C ALA A 123 4.45 -11.71 1.04
N ILE A 124 5.44 -10.86 0.72
CA ILE A 124 5.42 -9.96 -0.45
C ILE A 124 5.40 -10.78 -1.75
N ALA A 125 6.34 -11.71 -1.93
CA ALA A 125 6.44 -12.53 -3.13
C ALA A 125 5.17 -13.37 -3.37
N ARG A 126 4.59 -13.91 -2.30
CA ARG A 126 3.32 -14.64 -2.36
C ARG A 126 2.18 -13.77 -2.85
N ASN A 127 2.07 -12.53 -2.37
CA ASN A 127 1.06 -11.60 -2.85
C ASN A 127 1.21 -11.34 -4.35
N LEU A 128 2.44 -11.07 -4.84
CA LEU A 128 2.71 -10.87 -6.27
C LEU A 128 2.25 -12.06 -7.11
N PHE A 129 2.64 -13.26 -6.69
CA PHE A 129 2.31 -14.50 -7.39
C PHE A 129 0.80 -14.74 -7.43
N GLU A 130 0.16 -14.73 -6.27
CA GLU A 130 -1.26 -15.04 -6.15
C GLU A 130 -2.17 -13.95 -6.79
N MET A 131 -1.82 -12.66 -6.64
CA MET A 131 -2.59 -11.58 -7.28
C MET A 131 -2.57 -11.68 -8.80
N SER A 132 -1.46 -12.14 -9.39
CA SER A 132 -1.36 -12.31 -10.86
C SER A 132 -2.29 -13.39 -11.42
N ASP A 133 -2.81 -14.29 -10.59
CA ASP A 133 -3.71 -15.37 -10.96
C ASP A 133 -5.16 -15.20 -10.51
N LEU A 134 -5.49 -14.17 -9.74
CA LEU A 134 -6.86 -13.90 -9.30
C LEU A 134 -7.79 -13.66 -10.49
N LYS A 135 -8.98 -14.27 -10.46
CA LYS A 135 -9.96 -14.25 -11.56
C LYS A 135 -11.06 -13.20 -11.38
N VAL A 136 -10.83 -12.22 -10.54
CA VAL A 136 -11.73 -11.07 -10.33
C VAL A 136 -11.01 -9.77 -10.69
N PRO A 137 -11.72 -8.74 -11.14
CA PRO A 137 -11.09 -7.45 -11.47
C PRO A 137 -10.39 -6.83 -10.28
N ILE A 138 -9.18 -6.31 -10.51
CA ILE A 138 -8.38 -5.62 -9.50
C ILE A 138 -8.03 -4.21 -10.00
N ILE A 139 -8.33 -3.20 -9.19
CA ILE A 139 -7.89 -1.82 -9.39
C ILE A 139 -6.99 -1.43 -8.22
N ALA A 140 -5.74 -1.06 -8.52
CA ALA A 140 -4.81 -0.53 -7.54
C ALA A 140 -4.70 0.99 -7.67
N ILE A 141 -4.79 1.70 -6.55
CA ILE A 141 -4.74 3.18 -6.52
C ILE A 141 -3.64 3.63 -5.57
N ILE A 142 -2.62 4.29 -6.11
CA ILE A 142 -1.57 4.91 -5.31
C ILE A 142 -2.06 6.27 -4.86
N ILE A 143 -2.35 6.38 -3.56
CA ILE A 143 -2.97 7.57 -2.95
C ILE A 143 -1.97 8.52 -2.27
N GLY A 144 -0.69 8.17 -2.28
CA GLY A 144 0.39 8.95 -1.70
C GLY A 144 1.75 8.41 -2.13
N GLU A 145 2.48 7.81 -1.21
CA GLU A 145 3.78 7.21 -1.48
C GLU A 145 3.64 5.71 -1.79
N GLY A 146 4.14 5.27 -2.95
CA GLY A 146 4.22 3.86 -3.35
C GLY A 146 5.67 3.38 -3.32
N GLY A 147 6.12 2.85 -2.18
CA GLY A 147 7.50 2.45 -1.95
C GLY A 147 7.77 0.96 -2.19
N SER A 148 8.62 0.66 -3.17
CA SER A 148 9.29 -0.64 -3.35
C SER A 148 8.35 -1.85 -3.37
N GLY A 149 8.85 -3.02 -2.94
CA GLY A 149 8.09 -4.26 -2.82
C GLY A 149 6.90 -4.18 -1.87
N GLY A 150 6.98 -3.31 -0.86
CA GLY A 150 5.88 -3.07 0.06
C GLY A 150 4.61 -2.51 -0.62
N ALA A 151 4.79 -1.58 -1.55
CA ALA A 151 3.71 -1.08 -2.40
C ALA A 151 3.31 -2.10 -3.48
N LEU A 152 4.30 -2.71 -4.13
CA LEU A 152 4.08 -3.65 -5.22
C LEU A 152 3.25 -4.87 -4.78
N ALA A 153 3.39 -5.31 -3.53
CA ALA A 153 2.63 -6.42 -2.94
C ALA A 153 1.09 -6.20 -2.93
N LEU A 154 0.61 -4.98 -3.23
CA LEU A 154 -0.80 -4.64 -3.41
C LEU A 154 -1.09 -3.95 -4.75
N ALA A 155 -0.08 -3.81 -5.63
CA ALA A 155 -0.19 -3.07 -6.89
C ALA A 155 -0.30 -3.95 -8.14
N VAL A 156 -0.22 -5.27 -8.01
CA VAL A 156 -0.47 -6.20 -9.14
C VAL A 156 -1.97 -6.20 -9.44
N ALA A 157 -2.35 -5.54 -10.54
CA ALA A 157 -3.75 -5.25 -10.83
C ALA A 157 -4.01 -5.12 -12.34
N ASP A 158 -5.28 -5.27 -12.76
CA ASP A 158 -5.70 -5.02 -14.14
C ASP A 158 -5.57 -3.53 -14.52
N ARG A 159 -5.74 -2.64 -13.53
CA ARG A 159 -5.57 -1.20 -13.67
C ARG A 159 -4.81 -0.64 -12.47
N VAL A 160 -3.78 0.15 -12.74
CA VAL A 160 -3.05 0.90 -11.72
C VAL A 160 -3.29 2.39 -11.95
N TRP A 161 -3.84 3.05 -10.95
CA TRP A 161 -4.07 4.50 -10.95
C TRP A 161 -3.19 5.17 -9.93
N MET A 162 -2.91 6.45 -10.15
CA MET A 162 -2.18 7.29 -9.21
C MET A 162 -2.92 8.61 -9.04
N LEU A 163 -3.00 9.12 -7.82
CA LEU A 163 -3.44 10.50 -7.60
C LEU A 163 -2.36 11.47 -8.09
N GLU A 164 -2.76 12.67 -8.49
CA GLU A 164 -1.87 13.68 -9.09
C GLU A 164 -0.62 14.00 -8.26
N SER A 165 -0.77 14.09 -6.94
CA SER A 165 0.33 14.31 -6.00
C SER A 165 0.76 13.00 -5.32
N SER A 166 0.97 11.93 -6.11
CA SER A 166 1.48 10.64 -5.64
C SER A 166 2.79 10.30 -6.33
N ILE A 167 3.56 9.41 -5.70
CA ILE A 167 4.81 8.87 -6.26
C ILE A 167 4.81 7.34 -6.19
N TYR A 168 5.40 6.69 -7.20
CA TYR A 168 5.61 5.25 -7.22
C TYR A 168 7.02 4.92 -7.67
N ALA A 169 7.80 4.29 -6.78
CA ALA A 169 9.20 4.01 -7.04
C ALA A 169 9.69 2.76 -6.32
N VAL A 170 10.64 2.07 -6.93
CA VAL A 170 11.34 0.93 -6.29
C VAL A 170 12.25 1.38 -5.15
N LEU A 171 12.75 2.62 -5.20
CA LEU A 171 13.69 3.21 -4.26
C LEU A 171 13.31 4.67 -4.02
N SER A 172 13.52 5.18 -2.82
CA SER A 172 13.30 6.60 -2.55
C SER A 172 14.30 7.47 -3.33
N PRO A 173 13.95 8.71 -3.69
CA PRO A 173 14.90 9.64 -4.35
C PRO A 173 16.18 9.85 -3.53
N GLU A 174 16.06 9.92 -2.20
CA GLU A 174 17.18 10.02 -1.28
C GLU A 174 18.10 8.79 -1.34
N GLY A 175 17.48 7.60 -1.36
CA GLY A 175 18.19 6.33 -1.50
C GLY A 175 18.92 6.22 -2.84
N PHE A 176 18.24 6.58 -3.93
CA PHE A 176 18.83 6.61 -5.28
C PHE A 176 20.04 7.52 -5.32
N ALA A 177 19.93 8.77 -4.88
CA ALA A 177 21.01 9.75 -4.86
C ALA A 177 22.19 9.28 -3.99
N SER A 178 21.91 8.71 -2.83
CA SER A 178 22.94 8.19 -1.92
C SER A 178 23.69 6.99 -2.50
N ILE A 179 22.99 6.06 -3.17
CA ILE A 179 23.62 4.87 -3.76
C ILE A 179 24.44 5.22 -4.98
N LEU A 180 23.88 5.95 -5.94
CA LEU A 180 24.53 6.21 -7.22
C LEU A 180 25.53 7.36 -7.16
N TRP A 181 25.21 8.44 -6.45
CA TRP A 181 26.04 9.65 -6.44
C TRP A 181 26.80 9.87 -5.14
N LYS A 182 26.53 9.00 -4.13
CA LYS A 182 27.06 9.17 -2.77
C LYS A 182 26.70 10.51 -2.12
N ASP A 183 25.60 11.10 -2.56
CA ASP A 183 25.12 12.41 -2.13
C ASP A 183 23.58 12.44 -2.06
N GLY A 184 23.02 12.19 -0.87
CA GLY A 184 21.58 12.21 -0.63
C GLY A 184 20.93 13.61 -0.76
N THR A 185 21.72 14.69 -0.77
CA THR A 185 21.21 16.05 -0.94
C THR A 185 20.64 16.29 -2.35
N ARG A 186 21.03 15.47 -3.33
CA ARG A 186 20.57 15.51 -4.72
C ARG A 186 19.27 14.73 -4.95
N ALA A 187 18.51 14.45 -3.89
CA ALA A 187 17.28 13.65 -3.97
C ALA A 187 16.26 14.19 -4.99
N MET A 188 16.12 15.51 -5.13
CA MET A 188 15.14 16.07 -6.08
C MET A 188 15.57 15.90 -7.54
N GLU A 189 16.85 15.99 -7.84
CA GLU A 189 17.41 15.65 -9.15
C GLU A 189 17.19 14.17 -9.46
N ALA A 190 17.39 13.30 -8.46
CA ALA A 190 17.08 11.88 -8.58
C ALA A 190 15.61 11.63 -8.91
N ALA A 191 14.69 12.31 -8.22
CA ALA A 191 13.26 12.17 -8.46
C ALA A 191 12.85 12.52 -9.89
N GLU A 192 13.44 13.56 -10.47
CA GLU A 192 13.22 13.94 -11.89
C GLU A 192 13.70 12.86 -12.86
N LEU A 193 14.89 12.31 -12.63
CA LEU A 193 15.46 11.25 -13.46
C LEU A 193 14.69 9.93 -13.37
N MET A 194 14.21 9.60 -12.19
CA MET A 194 13.47 8.36 -11.91
C MET A 194 12.06 8.34 -12.50
N LYS A 195 11.48 9.50 -12.84
CA LYS A 195 10.12 9.63 -13.41
C LYS A 195 9.07 8.91 -12.55
N ILE A 196 9.02 9.24 -11.27
CA ILE A 196 8.22 8.54 -10.26
C ILE A 196 6.78 9.05 -10.10
N THR A 197 6.38 9.99 -10.95
CA THR A 197 5.04 10.63 -10.95
C THR A 197 4.26 10.29 -12.20
#